data_d2c8bf788da3ccf12cacb0d3302e8712
#
_entry.id   d2c8bf788da3ccf12cacb0d3302e8712
#
_cell.length_a   1.000
_cell.length_b   1.000
_cell.length_c   1.000
_cell.angle_alpha   90.00
_cell.angle_beta   90.00
_cell.angle_gamma   90.00
#
_symmetry.space_group_name_H-M   'P 1'
#
loop_
_entity.id
_entity.type
_entity.pdbx_description
1 polymer ?
#
loop_
_entity_poly.entity_id
_entity_poly.type
_entity_poly.pdbx_seq_one_letter_code
_entity_poly.pdbx_strand_id
1 'polypeptide(L)'
;MTEPDSPDSADAPRTAIVPASAAGRRFDAALAELFPEFSRSRLTEWIKSGNALLDGQVVRPRDPVRGGETASLDVVLDTQTHAEPEDIPLDILYEDEHVFVLDKPAGLVVHPGAGNPTGTLVNALLFRDPSLSALPRAGIVHRLDKDTSGVMVVARTLPAHTSLVAQLASRDVHRQYLAIVVGAMVSGGTAHAPIDRHPRDRLKMAVREDGRDAVTHYRLRERFRAHTALECRLETGRTHQIRVHMAHIKYPIVGDPLYGGPLRLPKGASDELIAVLRGFRRQALHAETLEFAHPVSGEPVRVTAPVPADMLALLAALRADTQAQRK
;
A
#
# COMPACT_ATOMS: atom_id res chain seq x y z
N MET A 1 -28.94 -44.20 4.09
CA MET A 1 -29.52 -43.02 4.76
C MET A 1 -28.34 -42.22 5.22
N THR A 2 -27.89 -41.35 4.36
CA THR A 2 -26.79 -40.40 4.60
C THR A 2 -27.44 -39.08 4.88
N GLU A 3 -27.20 -38.55 6.09
CA GLU A 3 -27.60 -37.22 6.46
C GLU A 3 -26.89 -36.17 5.60
N PRO A 4 -27.59 -35.12 5.14
CA PRO A 4 -26.92 -34.04 4.43
C PRO A 4 -26.13 -33.17 5.39
N ASP A 5 -24.87 -32.96 5.05
CA ASP A 5 -23.96 -31.98 5.63
C ASP A 5 -24.65 -30.60 5.67
N SER A 6 -24.80 -30.07 6.87
CA SER A 6 -25.35 -28.71 7.07
C SER A 6 -24.32 -27.69 6.62
N PRO A 7 -24.69 -26.68 5.81
CA PRO A 7 -23.78 -25.60 5.48
C PRO A 7 -23.48 -24.81 6.77
N ASP A 8 -22.21 -24.71 7.11
CA ASP A 8 -21.67 -23.92 8.20
C ASP A 8 -22.16 -22.47 8.04
N SER A 9 -23.02 -22.03 8.98
CA SER A 9 -23.71 -20.75 8.88
C SER A 9 -22.72 -19.62 9.18
N ALA A 10 -22.36 -18.86 8.18
CA ALA A 10 -21.60 -17.61 8.27
C ALA A 10 -22.29 -16.51 9.12
N ASP A 11 -23.48 -16.78 9.65
CA ASP A 11 -24.39 -15.82 10.29
C ASP A 11 -24.54 -16.01 11.83
N ALA A 12 -23.78 -16.93 12.47
CA ALA A 12 -23.87 -17.10 13.91
C ALA A 12 -22.93 -16.12 14.66
N PRO A 13 -23.40 -15.45 15.74
CA PRO A 13 -22.54 -14.61 16.55
C PRO A 13 -21.33 -15.39 17.08
N ARG A 14 -20.14 -14.84 16.97
CA ARG A 14 -18.93 -15.41 17.55
C ARG A 14 -18.99 -15.26 19.06
N THR A 15 -18.64 -16.29 19.82
CA THR A 15 -18.66 -16.24 21.27
C THR A 15 -17.31 -16.63 21.85
N ALA A 16 -16.92 -15.96 22.94
CA ALA A 16 -15.71 -16.27 23.68
C ALA A 16 -15.93 -15.98 25.19
N ILE A 17 -15.25 -16.75 26.05
CA ILE A 17 -15.30 -16.50 27.50
C ILE A 17 -14.20 -15.52 27.86
N VAL A 18 -14.55 -14.47 28.59
CA VAL A 18 -13.61 -13.49 29.14
C VAL A 18 -12.72 -14.19 30.18
N PRO A 19 -11.39 -14.23 29.99
CA PRO A 19 -10.50 -14.91 30.93
C PRO A 19 -10.47 -14.18 32.29
N ALA A 20 -10.27 -14.93 33.36
CA ALA A 20 -10.19 -14.37 34.73
C ALA A 20 -9.06 -13.32 34.85
N SER A 21 -7.99 -13.45 34.07
CA SER A 21 -6.88 -12.47 34.00
C SER A 21 -7.29 -11.10 33.45
N ALA A 22 -8.43 -11.00 32.76
CA ALA A 22 -8.96 -9.74 32.24
C ALA A 22 -9.84 -8.98 33.25
N ALA A 23 -10.10 -9.54 34.44
CA ALA A 23 -10.94 -8.91 35.47
C ALA A 23 -10.47 -7.47 35.79
N GLY A 24 -11.42 -6.53 35.86
CA GLY A 24 -11.18 -5.10 36.07
C GLY A 24 -10.73 -4.32 34.81
N ARG A 25 -10.45 -5.00 33.71
CA ARG A 25 -10.11 -4.35 32.44
C ARG A 25 -11.36 -3.86 31.71
N ARG A 26 -11.19 -2.91 30.83
CA ARG A 26 -12.28 -2.38 30.02
C ARG A 26 -12.75 -3.43 28.99
N PHE A 27 -14.03 -3.49 28.73
CA PHE A 27 -14.61 -4.45 27.79
C PHE A 27 -14.03 -4.32 26.38
N ASP A 28 -13.80 -3.07 25.88
CA ASP A 28 -13.19 -2.86 24.57
C ASP A 28 -11.75 -3.42 24.47
N ALA A 29 -11.03 -3.47 25.57
CA ALA A 29 -9.69 -4.03 25.63
C ALA A 29 -9.71 -5.57 25.74
N ALA A 30 -10.61 -6.11 26.57
CA ALA A 30 -10.80 -7.54 26.70
C ALA A 30 -11.30 -8.16 25.39
N LEU A 31 -12.26 -7.49 24.72
CA LEU A 31 -12.80 -7.94 23.43
C LEU A 31 -11.73 -7.99 22.34
N ALA A 32 -10.79 -7.01 22.32
CA ALA A 32 -9.70 -6.98 21.34
C ALA A 32 -8.67 -8.11 21.54
N GLU A 33 -8.57 -8.69 22.71
CA GLU A 33 -7.75 -9.88 22.97
C GLU A 33 -8.47 -11.18 22.61
N LEU A 34 -9.79 -11.20 22.80
CA LEU A 34 -10.63 -12.35 22.44
C LEU A 34 -10.81 -12.49 20.93
N PHE A 35 -10.83 -11.37 20.20
CA PHE A 35 -11.04 -11.32 18.76
C PHE A 35 -9.95 -10.46 18.09
N PRO A 36 -8.69 -10.94 18.07
CA PRO A 36 -7.52 -10.18 17.60
C PRO A 36 -7.56 -9.88 16.09
N GLU A 37 -8.39 -10.59 15.35
CA GLU A 37 -8.63 -10.36 13.92
C GLU A 37 -9.36 -9.04 13.61
N PHE A 38 -9.95 -8.38 14.63
CA PHE A 38 -10.63 -7.09 14.48
C PHE A 38 -9.90 -5.96 15.21
N SER A 39 -9.87 -4.78 14.57
CA SER A 39 -9.27 -3.62 15.22
C SER A 39 -10.09 -3.17 16.44
N ARG A 40 -9.41 -2.70 17.50
CA ARG A 40 -10.07 -2.20 18.72
C ARG A 40 -11.08 -1.09 18.42
N SER A 41 -10.84 -0.24 17.43
CA SER A 41 -11.78 0.81 17.02
C SER A 41 -13.08 0.22 16.49
N ARG A 42 -13.00 -0.81 15.65
CA ARG A 42 -14.16 -1.52 15.10
C ARG A 42 -14.94 -2.22 16.22
N LEU A 43 -14.26 -2.92 17.10
CA LEU A 43 -14.89 -3.57 18.27
C LEU A 43 -15.59 -2.54 19.16
N THR A 44 -14.99 -1.36 19.35
CA THR A 44 -15.63 -0.25 20.10
C THR A 44 -16.90 0.26 19.41
N GLU A 45 -16.94 0.33 18.09
CA GLU A 45 -18.15 0.67 17.33
C GLU A 45 -19.23 -0.40 17.50
N TRP A 46 -18.89 -1.68 17.37
CA TRP A 46 -19.83 -2.79 17.58
C TRP A 46 -20.38 -2.89 18.99
N ILE A 47 -19.58 -2.57 20.04
CA ILE A 47 -20.10 -2.45 21.40
C ILE A 47 -21.15 -1.33 21.48
N LYS A 48 -20.89 -0.17 20.87
CA LYS A 48 -21.81 0.98 20.90
C LYS A 48 -23.11 0.73 20.12
N SER A 49 -23.02 -0.01 19.00
CA SER A 49 -24.18 -0.36 18.17
C SER A 49 -24.96 -1.57 18.69
N GLY A 50 -24.47 -2.25 19.75
CA GLY A 50 -25.13 -3.43 20.31
C GLY A 50 -24.81 -4.73 19.56
N ASN A 51 -23.85 -4.73 18.63
CA ASN A 51 -23.39 -5.92 17.92
C ASN A 51 -22.33 -6.70 18.70
N ALA A 52 -21.81 -6.16 19.79
CA ALA A 52 -20.98 -6.88 20.76
C ALA A 52 -21.60 -6.78 22.14
N LEU A 53 -21.88 -7.93 22.75
CA LEU A 53 -22.58 -8.06 24.03
C LEU A 53 -21.70 -8.74 25.08
N LEU A 54 -21.92 -8.42 26.32
CA LEU A 54 -21.34 -9.10 27.48
C LEU A 54 -22.47 -9.77 28.28
N ASP A 55 -22.44 -11.09 28.42
CA ASP A 55 -23.54 -11.90 29.00
C ASP A 55 -24.91 -11.58 28.37
N GLY A 56 -24.94 -11.33 27.03
CA GLY A 56 -26.15 -10.98 26.30
C GLY A 56 -26.65 -9.55 26.54
N GLN A 57 -25.90 -8.70 27.24
CA GLN A 57 -26.26 -7.33 27.55
C GLN A 57 -25.42 -6.33 26.77
N VAL A 58 -26.04 -5.22 26.31
CA VAL A 58 -25.33 -4.06 25.78
C VAL A 58 -24.64 -3.32 26.93
N VAL A 59 -23.33 -3.21 26.88
CA VAL A 59 -22.50 -2.50 27.85
C VAL A 59 -21.73 -1.36 27.18
N ARG A 60 -21.09 -0.51 27.97
CA ARG A 60 -20.23 0.55 27.42
C ARG A 60 -18.82 0.01 27.12
N PRO A 61 -18.11 0.52 26.11
CA PRO A 61 -16.74 0.09 25.82
C PRO A 61 -15.77 0.19 27.02
N ARG A 62 -16.04 1.10 27.95
CA ARG A 62 -15.21 1.36 29.14
C ARG A 62 -15.64 0.59 30.39
N ASP A 63 -16.75 -0.14 30.33
CA ASP A 63 -17.21 -0.88 31.47
C ASP A 63 -16.22 -2.01 31.81
N PRO A 64 -15.94 -2.24 33.13
CA PRO A 64 -15.00 -3.28 33.51
C PRO A 64 -15.63 -4.67 33.39
N VAL A 65 -14.85 -5.63 32.89
CA VAL A 65 -15.21 -7.06 32.91
C VAL A 65 -14.82 -7.70 34.21
N ARG A 66 -15.46 -8.81 34.57
CA ARG A 66 -15.25 -9.54 35.87
C ARG A 66 -14.40 -10.79 35.68
N GLY A 67 -14.36 -11.36 34.47
CA GLY A 67 -13.81 -12.68 34.18
C GLY A 67 -14.85 -13.79 34.34
N GLY A 68 -14.95 -14.65 33.34
CA GLY A 68 -15.97 -15.70 33.26
C GLY A 68 -17.23 -15.32 32.49
N GLU A 69 -17.42 -14.03 32.14
CA GLU A 69 -18.55 -13.60 31.32
C GLU A 69 -18.41 -14.10 29.86
N THR A 70 -19.53 -14.27 29.21
CA THR A 70 -19.56 -14.56 27.75
C THR A 70 -19.58 -13.29 26.92
N ALA A 71 -18.55 -13.07 26.17
CA ALA A 71 -18.56 -12.05 25.13
C ALA A 71 -19.12 -12.64 23.82
N SER A 72 -20.14 -12.02 23.26
CA SER A 72 -20.69 -12.38 21.95
C SER A 72 -20.49 -11.23 20.96
N LEU A 73 -20.14 -11.57 19.73
CA LEU A 73 -19.84 -10.63 18.66
C LEU A 73 -20.62 -11.00 17.40
N ASP A 74 -21.56 -10.16 17.02
CA ASP A 74 -22.24 -10.20 15.74
C ASP A 74 -21.42 -9.34 14.75
N VAL A 75 -20.85 -10.01 13.72
CA VAL A 75 -19.97 -9.35 12.76
C VAL A 75 -20.81 -8.68 11.66
N VAL A 76 -21.24 -7.45 11.93
CA VAL A 76 -21.98 -6.65 10.94
C VAL A 76 -21.01 -5.83 10.11
N LEU A 77 -20.99 -6.11 8.82
CA LEU A 77 -20.19 -5.37 7.83
C LEU A 77 -21.08 -4.36 7.09
N ASP A 78 -21.20 -3.16 7.63
CA ASP A 78 -21.85 -2.05 6.93
C ASP A 78 -20.99 -1.57 5.75
N THR A 79 -21.64 -1.03 4.71
CA THR A 79 -20.94 -0.43 3.58
C THR A 79 -20.02 0.69 4.06
N GLN A 80 -18.70 0.49 3.91
CA GLN A 80 -17.66 1.43 4.33
C GLN A 80 -17.16 2.30 3.16
N THR A 81 -17.46 1.89 1.93
CA THR A 81 -17.00 2.54 0.70
C THR A 81 -18.18 2.71 -0.24
N HIS A 82 -18.50 3.96 -0.58
CA HIS A 82 -19.65 4.35 -1.39
C HIS A 82 -19.27 4.76 -2.83
N ALA A 83 -18.08 4.36 -3.31
CA ALA A 83 -17.70 4.62 -4.69
C ALA A 83 -18.48 3.69 -5.62
N GLU A 84 -18.90 4.21 -6.79
CA GLU A 84 -19.59 3.43 -7.78
C GLU A 84 -18.64 2.40 -8.44
N PRO A 85 -19.07 1.14 -8.66
CA PRO A 85 -18.29 0.15 -9.39
C PRO A 85 -18.09 0.56 -10.86
N GLU A 86 -16.88 0.38 -11.39
CA GLU A 86 -16.57 0.66 -12.79
C GLU A 86 -15.74 -0.48 -13.40
N ASP A 87 -16.08 -0.90 -14.62
CA ASP A 87 -15.36 -1.93 -15.36
C ASP A 87 -14.01 -1.39 -15.88
N ILE A 88 -13.03 -1.37 -15.00
CA ILE A 88 -11.64 -0.98 -15.30
C ILE A 88 -10.77 -2.24 -15.21
N PRO A 89 -10.06 -2.62 -16.28
CA PRO A 89 -9.22 -3.81 -16.28
C PRO A 89 -8.15 -3.77 -15.19
N LEU A 90 -8.01 -4.85 -14.43
CA LEU A 90 -6.97 -5.04 -13.43
C LEU A 90 -6.11 -6.24 -13.80
N ASP A 91 -4.80 -6.06 -13.79
CA ASP A 91 -3.83 -7.13 -13.93
C ASP A 91 -3.56 -7.76 -12.56
N ILE A 92 -4.11 -8.96 -12.32
CA ILE A 92 -4.01 -9.68 -11.06
C ILE A 92 -2.83 -10.64 -11.14
N LEU A 93 -1.84 -10.44 -10.28
CA LEU A 93 -0.62 -11.23 -10.20
C LEU A 93 -0.74 -12.42 -9.24
N TYR A 94 -1.58 -12.30 -8.22
CA TYR A 94 -1.89 -13.33 -7.24
C TYR A 94 -3.28 -13.09 -6.65
N GLU A 95 -4.02 -14.15 -6.41
CA GLU A 95 -5.37 -14.08 -5.85
C GLU A 95 -5.68 -15.33 -5.03
N ASP A 96 -6.31 -15.13 -3.88
CA ASP A 96 -6.97 -16.17 -3.09
C ASP A 96 -8.23 -15.61 -2.38
N GLU A 97 -8.78 -16.34 -1.42
CA GLU A 97 -9.98 -15.93 -0.67
C GLU A 97 -9.75 -14.71 0.22
N HIS A 98 -8.50 -14.35 0.52
CA HIS A 98 -8.14 -13.36 1.52
C HIS A 98 -7.47 -12.10 0.94
N VAL A 99 -6.78 -12.23 -0.19
CA VAL A 99 -6.05 -11.12 -0.80
C VAL A 99 -6.10 -11.13 -2.32
N PHE A 100 -6.02 -9.93 -2.91
CA PHE A 100 -5.57 -9.71 -4.28
C PHE A 100 -4.17 -9.09 -4.25
N VAL A 101 -3.29 -9.50 -5.15
CA VAL A 101 -2.08 -8.74 -5.48
C VAL A 101 -2.13 -8.40 -6.97
N LEU A 102 -2.05 -7.13 -7.28
CA LEU A 102 -2.23 -6.62 -8.65
C LEU A 102 -1.04 -5.77 -9.11
N ASP A 103 -0.84 -5.70 -10.43
CA ASP A 103 0.05 -4.72 -11.07
C ASP A 103 -0.75 -3.47 -11.43
N LYS A 104 -0.60 -2.41 -10.63
CA LYS A 104 -1.27 -1.14 -10.89
C LYS A 104 -0.63 -0.44 -12.08
N PRO A 105 -1.35 -0.13 -13.16
CA PRO A 105 -0.79 0.66 -14.25
C PRO A 105 -0.48 2.09 -13.81
N ALA A 106 0.48 2.73 -14.48
CA ALA A 106 0.67 4.17 -14.38
C ALA A 106 -0.57 4.91 -14.91
N GLY A 107 -0.90 6.06 -14.30
CA GLY A 107 -2.08 6.84 -14.64
C GLY A 107 -3.33 6.52 -13.82
N LEU A 108 -3.43 5.33 -13.21
CA LEU A 108 -4.56 4.94 -12.37
C LEU A 108 -4.41 5.51 -10.95
N VAL A 109 -5.38 6.29 -10.50
CA VAL A 109 -5.47 6.79 -9.12
C VAL A 109 -5.99 5.68 -8.21
N VAL A 110 -5.46 5.59 -6.99
CA VAL A 110 -5.85 4.52 -6.05
C VAL A 110 -7.22 4.77 -5.43
N HIS A 111 -7.47 5.97 -4.90
CA HIS A 111 -8.72 6.31 -4.21
C HIS A 111 -9.42 7.49 -4.87
N PRO A 112 -10.75 7.53 -4.86
CA PRO A 112 -11.50 8.72 -5.20
C PRO A 112 -11.07 9.92 -4.37
N GLY A 113 -11.07 11.10 -4.98
CA GLY A 113 -10.68 12.35 -4.32
C GLY A 113 -10.88 13.57 -5.20
N ALA A 114 -10.48 14.72 -4.70
CA ALA A 114 -10.58 15.97 -5.47
C ALA A 114 -9.86 15.86 -6.83
N GLY A 115 -10.60 16.09 -7.92
CA GLY A 115 -10.11 15.98 -9.29
C GLY A 115 -10.13 14.56 -9.90
N ASN A 116 -10.46 13.52 -9.13
CA ASN A 116 -10.65 12.14 -9.60
C ASN A 116 -11.76 11.48 -8.77
N PRO A 117 -13.03 11.85 -8.95
CA PRO A 117 -14.13 11.26 -8.18
C PRO A 117 -14.47 9.81 -8.59
N THR A 118 -14.11 9.45 -9.81
CA THR A 118 -14.36 8.18 -10.48
C THR A 118 -13.10 7.72 -11.21
N GLY A 119 -13.13 6.56 -11.88
CA GLY A 119 -12.00 6.05 -12.65
C GLY A 119 -10.81 5.64 -11.78
N THR A 120 -11.04 5.16 -10.56
CA THR A 120 -9.98 4.81 -9.60
C THR A 120 -9.86 3.31 -9.39
N LEU A 121 -8.77 2.88 -8.76
CA LEU A 121 -8.60 1.47 -8.37
C LEU A 121 -9.75 0.99 -7.46
N VAL A 122 -10.26 1.84 -6.58
CA VAL A 122 -11.43 1.51 -5.74
C VAL A 122 -12.64 1.16 -6.60
N ASN A 123 -12.95 1.95 -7.64
CA ASN A 123 -14.07 1.68 -8.55
C ASN A 123 -13.89 0.33 -9.28
N ALA A 124 -12.67 0.04 -9.76
CA ALA A 124 -12.34 -1.22 -10.40
C ALA A 124 -12.46 -2.44 -9.46
N LEU A 125 -11.98 -2.29 -8.22
CA LEU A 125 -12.06 -3.34 -7.20
C LEU A 125 -13.51 -3.65 -6.81
N LEU A 126 -14.37 -2.63 -6.64
CA LEU A 126 -15.78 -2.81 -6.34
C LEU A 126 -16.55 -3.47 -7.50
N PHE A 127 -16.17 -3.22 -8.75
CA PHE A 127 -16.72 -3.91 -9.90
C PHE A 127 -16.34 -5.39 -9.92
N ARG A 128 -15.05 -5.70 -9.63
CA ARG A 128 -14.54 -7.07 -9.58
C ARG A 128 -15.12 -7.87 -8.41
N ASP A 129 -15.20 -7.27 -7.24
CA ASP A 129 -15.66 -7.91 -6.00
C ASP A 129 -16.49 -6.90 -5.19
N PRO A 130 -17.83 -6.89 -5.36
CA PRO A 130 -18.72 -5.98 -4.64
C PRO A 130 -18.65 -6.12 -3.10
N SER A 131 -18.22 -7.29 -2.58
CA SER A 131 -18.10 -7.52 -1.14
C SER A 131 -17.07 -6.59 -0.47
N LEU A 132 -16.10 -6.08 -1.25
CA LEU A 132 -15.10 -5.13 -0.78
C LEU A 132 -15.71 -3.80 -0.30
N SER A 133 -16.96 -3.48 -0.68
CA SER A 133 -17.68 -2.30 -0.18
C SER A 133 -17.81 -2.31 1.36
N ALA A 134 -17.85 -3.47 1.97
CA ALA A 134 -17.90 -3.66 3.42
C ALA A 134 -16.55 -3.46 4.13
N LEU A 135 -15.46 -3.31 3.37
CA LEU A 135 -14.12 -3.12 3.94
C LEU A 135 -13.69 -1.66 3.94
N PRO A 136 -12.91 -1.22 4.92
CA PRO A 136 -12.32 0.10 4.90
C PRO A 136 -11.54 0.32 3.58
N ARG A 137 -11.88 1.38 2.83
CA ARG A 137 -11.22 1.75 1.56
C ARG A 137 -11.22 0.61 0.53
N ALA A 138 -12.28 -0.20 0.47
CA ALA A 138 -12.37 -1.38 -0.40
C ALA A 138 -11.17 -2.33 -0.25
N GLY A 139 -10.71 -2.57 0.98
CA GLY A 139 -9.61 -3.48 1.28
C GLY A 139 -8.20 -2.91 1.02
N ILE A 140 -8.06 -1.68 0.55
CA ILE A 140 -6.76 -1.07 0.25
C ILE A 140 -6.03 -0.68 1.54
N VAL A 141 -4.88 -1.28 1.79
CA VAL A 141 -4.05 -1.07 2.99
C VAL A 141 -2.85 -0.15 2.77
N HIS A 142 -2.40 0.01 1.52
CA HIS A 142 -1.34 0.96 1.13
C HIS A 142 -1.63 1.57 -0.23
N ARG A 143 -0.79 2.49 -0.69
CA ARG A 143 -1.03 3.18 -1.95
C ARG A 143 0.24 3.40 -2.75
N LEU A 144 0.08 3.51 -4.07
CA LEU A 144 1.05 4.08 -5.00
C LEU A 144 0.54 5.45 -5.50
N ASP A 145 1.45 6.30 -5.95
CA ASP A 145 1.08 7.55 -6.63
C ASP A 145 0.40 7.24 -7.97
N LYS A 146 -0.41 8.16 -8.49
CA LYS A 146 -1.13 8.02 -9.77
C LYS A 146 -0.25 7.43 -10.87
N ASP A 147 0.90 8.03 -11.10
CA ASP A 147 1.80 7.69 -12.20
C ASP A 147 2.95 6.74 -11.82
N THR A 148 2.91 6.18 -10.61
CA THR A 148 3.76 5.06 -10.20
C THR A 148 3.05 3.76 -10.53
N SER A 149 3.70 2.89 -11.29
CA SER A 149 3.22 1.55 -11.62
C SER A 149 3.70 0.50 -10.63
N GLY A 150 3.11 -0.69 -10.66
CA GLY A 150 3.64 -1.87 -9.97
C GLY A 150 2.75 -2.45 -8.89
N VAL A 151 3.34 -3.37 -8.15
CA VAL A 151 2.65 -4.29 -7.27
C VAL A 151 1.97 -3.60 -6.07
N MET A 152 0.71 -3.98 -5.85
CA MET A 152 -0.10 -3.60 -4.69
C MET A 152 -0.86 -4.81 -4.13
N VAL A 153 -0.97 -4.91 -2.79
CA VAL A 153 -1.85 -5.87 -2.12
C VAL A 153 -3.13 -5.19 -1.65
N VAL A 154 -4.24 -5.92 -1.81
CA VAL A 154 -5.59 -5.51 -1.38
C VAL A 154 -6.17 -6.66 -0.56
N ALA A 155 -6.70 -6.37 0.61
CA ALA A 155 -7.38 -7.35 1.44
C ALA A 155 -8.80 -7.62 0.91
N ARG A 156 -9.24 -8.88 0.91
CA ARG A 156 -10.62 -9.29 0.55
C ARG A 156 -11.50 -9.52 1.76
N THR A 157 -10.90 -9.68 2.94
CA THR A 157 -11.63 -9.92 4.19
C THR A 157 -11.18 -8.93 5.26
N LEU A 158 -12.04 -8.67 6.26
CA LEU A 158 -11.69 -7.76 7.36
C LEU A 158 -10.52 -8.29 8.22
N PRO A 159 -10.41 -9.59 8.55
CA PRO A 159 -9.24 -10.14 9.21
C PRO A 159 -7.95 -9.93 8.40
N ALA A 160 -7.99 -10.17 7.08
CA ALA A 160 -6.83 -9.93 6.19
C ALA A 160 -6.44 -8.44 6.17
N HIS A 161 -7.42 -7.54 6.12
CA HIS A 161 -7.18 -6.10 6.19
C HIS A 161 -6.47 -5.72 7.51
N THR A 162 -6.96 -6.22 8.65
CA THR A 162 -6.38 -5.94 9.97
C THR A 162 -4.94 -6.46 10.05
N SER A 163 -4.70 -7.71 9.62
CA SER A 163 -3.36 -8.32 9.60
C SER A 163 -2.38 -7.53 8.73
N LEU A 164 -2.75 -7.20 7.48
CA LEU A 164 -1.89 -6.45 6.58
C LEU A 164 -1.59 -5.03 7.08
N VAL A 165 -2.56 -4.36 7.73
CA VAL A 165 -2.34 -3.04 8.38
C VAL A 165 -1.35 -3.17 9.53
N ALA A 166 -1.44 -4.23 10.34
CA ALA A 166 -0.50 -4.49 11.42
C ALA A 166 0.92 -4.75 10.88
N GLN A 167 1.07 -5.59 9.84
CA GLN A 167 2.35 -5.86 9.19
C GLN A 167 2.98 -4.59 8.57
N LEU A 168 2.16 -3.70 7.99
CA LEU A 168 2.64 -2.41 7.49
C LEU A 168 3.11 -1.48 8.62
N ALA A 169 2.44 -1.52 9.77
CA ALA A 169 2.80 -0.73 10.94
C ALA A 169 4.08 -1.23 11.62
N SER A 170 4.28 -2.56 11.70
CA SER A 170 5.50 -3.21 12.20
C SER A 170 6.66 -3.22 11.20
N ARG A 171 6.45 -2.76 9.95
CA ARG A 171 7.42 -2.74 8.84
C ARG A 171 7.80 -4.13 8.30
N ASP A 172 6.94 -5.12 8.52
CA ASP A 172 7.15 -6.49 8.04
C ASP A 172 6.78 -6.69 6.56
N VAL A 173 6.09 -5.71 5.97
CA VAL A 173 5.83 -5.68 4.52
C VAL A 173 7.01 -5.06 3.80
N HIS A 174 7.75 -5.89 3.04
CA HIS A 174 8.90 -5.43 2.27
C HIS A 174 8.47 -4.96 0.87
N ARG A 175 8.85 -3.72 0.54
CA ARG A 175 8.50 -3.03 -0.71
C ARG A 175 9.75 -2.62 -1.44
N GLN A 176 9.99 -3.23 -2.59
CA GLN A 176 11.13 -2.93 -3.44
C GLN A 176 10.67 -2.23 -4.72
N TYR A 177 11.37 -1.17 -5.08
CA TYR A 177 11.07 -0.33 -6.24
C TYR A 177 12.27 -0.26 -7.18
N LEU A 178 11.98 -0.22 -8.48
CA LEU A 178 12.91 0.25 -9.50
C LEU A 178 12.70 1.76 -9.69
N ALA A 179 13.76 2.54 -9.52
CA ALA A 179 13.77 3.97 -9.81
C ALA A 179 14.89 4.31 -10.80
N ILE A 180 14.63 5.18 -11.78
CA ILE A 180 15.67 5.71 -12.66
C ILE A 180 15.87 7.18 -12.33
N VAL A 181 17.07 7.55 -11.90
CA VAL A 181 17.40 8.91 -11.44
C VAL A 181 18.35 9.63 -12.39
N VAL A 182 18.27 10.96 -12.38
CA VAL A 182 19.22 11.84 -13.07
C VAL A 182 20.51 11.94 -12.26
N GLY A 183 21.64 11.66 -12.87
CA GLY A 183 22.96 11.69 -12.28
C GLY A 183 23.60 10.30 -12.20
N ALA A 184 24.91 10.25 -12.40
CA ALA A 184 25.72 9.04 -12.27
C ALA A 184 26.16 8.86 -10.82
N MET A 185 25.37 8.12 -10.02
CA MET A 185 25.71 7.82 -8.64
C MET A 185 26.92 6.86 -8.55
N VAL A 186 27.72 7.01 -7.52
CA VAL A 186 28.91 6.18 -7.29
C VAL A 186 28.67 5.06 -6.29
N SER A 187 27.71 5.21 -5.39
CA SER A 187 27.35 4.22 -4.35
C SER A 187 25.89 4.26 -3.99
N GLY A 188 25.41 3.19 -3.40
CA GLY A 188 24.14 3.16 -2.69
C GLY A 188 24.23 3.88 -1.34
N GLY A 189 23.11 3.93 -0.63
CA GLY A 189 23.03 4.59 0.67
C GLY A 189 21.64 4.54 1.28
N THR A 190 21.43 5.38 2.27
CA THR A 190 20.15 5.56 2.95
C THR A 190 19.79 7.04 2.99
N ALA A 191 18.61 7.38 2.53
CA ALA A 191 18.00 8.69 2.75
C ALA A 191 17.09 8.59 3.98
N HIS A 192 17.52 9.17 5.09
CA HIS A 192 16.76 9.28 6.34
C HIS A 192 16.46 10.75 6.58
N ALA A 193 15.29 11.19 6.20
CA ALA A 193 14.89 12.59 6.29
C ALA A 193 13.36 12.68 6.46
N PRO A 194 12.87 13.34 7.54
CA PRO A 194 11.46 13.43 7.81
C PRO A 194 10.69 14.16 6.71
N ILE A 195 9.48 13.70 6.41
CA ILE A 195 8.66 14.23 5.30
C ILE A 195 7.33 14.74 5.82
N ASP A 196 6.93 15.94 5.36
CA ASP A 196 5.59 16.48 5.51
C ASP A 196 5.17 17.29 4.28
N ARG A 197 3.97 17.87 4.30
CA ARG A 197 3.46 18.72 3.23
C ARG A 197 4.38 19.92 3.01
N HIS A 198 4.61 20.24 1.74
CA HIS A 198 5.38 21.43 1.38
C HIS A 198 4.64 22.69 1.86
N PRO A 199 5.31 23.66 2.51
CA PRO A 199 4.65 24.77 3.20
C PRO A 199 3.89 25.74 2.28
N ARG A 200 4.24 25.78 1.00
CA ARG A 200 3.65 26.71 0.01
C ARG A 200 2.93 26.00 -1.14
N ASP A 201 3.28 24.76 -1.46
CA ASP A 201 2.73 24.01 -2.58
C ASP A 201 1.99 22.78 -2.06
N ARG A 202 0.64 22.83 -2.05
CA ARG A 202 -0.21 21.78 -1.49
C ARG A 202 -0.15 20.45 -2.27
N LEU A 203 0.37 20.46 -3.50
CA LEU A 203 0.54 19.27 -4.32
C LEU A 203 1.83 18.52 -3.99
N LYS A 204 2.76 19.17 -3.29
CA LYS A 204 4.08 18.62 -2.96
C LYS A 204 4.21 18.19 -1.51
N MET A 205 5.10 17.23 -1.31
CA MET A 205 5.72 16.92 -0.04
C MET A 205 7.13 17.52 -0.01
N ALA A 206 7.70 17.69 1.17
CA ALA A 206 9.05 18.19 1.36
C ALA A 206 9.71 17.51 2.56
N VAL A 207 11.05 17.46 2.54
CA VAL A 207 11.82 17.16 3.75
C VAL A 207 11.68 18.35 4.70
N ARG A 208 11.29 18.07 5.94
CA ARG A 208 11.07 19.05 7.01
C ARG A 208 11.46 18.45 8.35
N GLU A 209 12.08 19.24 9.22
CA GLU A 209 12.50 18.79 10.56
C GLU A 209 11.31 18.37 11.45
N ASP A 210 10.17 19.04 11.30
CA ASP A 210 8.91 18.74 11.99
C ASP A 210 8.06 17.67 11.26
N GLY A 211 8.61 17.05 10.22
CA GLY A 211 7.94 16.02 9.41
C GLY A 211 7.89 14.66 10.11
N ARG A 212 7.18 13.74 9.49
CA ARG A 212 7.08 12.35 9.94
C ARG A 212 8.30 11.57 9.49
N ASP A 213 8.84 10.73 10.38
CA ASP A 213 9.97 9.85 10.09
C ASP A 213 9.81 9.12 8.75
N ALA A 214 10.87 9.17 7.93
CA ALA A 214 10.89 8.53 6.61
C ALA A 214 12.30 8.02 6.28
N VAL A 215 12.37 6.74 5.90
CA VAL A 215 13.62 6.04 5.58
C VAL A 215 13.49 5.30 4.26
N THR A 216 14.41 5.58 3.33
CA THR A 216 14.53 4.93 2.03
C THR A 216 15.96 4.43 1.84
N HIS A 217 16.15 3.12 1.74
CA HIS A 217 17.42 2.51 1.34
C HIS A 217 17.46 2.44 -0.18
N TYR A 218 18.64 2.68 -0.77
CA TYR A 218 18.82 2.56 -2.20
C TYR A 218 20.16 1.91 -2.55
N ARG A 219 20.14 1.05 -3.57
CA ARG A 219 21.34 0.38 -4.13
C ARG A 219 21.40 0.64 -5.62
N LEU A 220 22.63 0.73 -6.15
CA LEU A 220 22.84 0.81 -7.58
C LEU A 220 22.49 -0.53 -8.22
N ARG A 221 21.54 -0.52 -9.17
CA ARG A 221 21.23 -1.65 -10.04
C ARG A 221 22.04 -1.59 -11.32
N GLU A 222 22.11 -0.40 -11.93
CA GLU A 222 22.88 -0.15 -13.15
C GLU A 222 23.27 1.33 -13.24
N ARG A 223 24.51 1.62 -13.61
CA ARG A 223 25.00 2.98 -13.79
C ARG A 223 25.20 3.29 -15.26
N PHE A 224 24.61 4.39 -15.69
CA PHE A 224 24.78 4.96 -17.03
C PHE A 224 25.67 6.19 -16.98
N ARG A 225 25.93 6.79 -18.12
CA ARG A 225 26.81 7.96 -18.25
C ARG A 225 26.32 9.17 -17.43
N ALA A 226 25.03 9.44 -17.44
CA ALA A 226 24.43 10.59 -16.73
C ALA A 226 23.17 10.23 -15.93
N HIS A 227 22.86 8.95 -15.77
CA HIS A 227 21.71 8.44 -15.04
C HIS A 227 22.08 7.20 -14.23
N THR A 228 21.21 6.81 -13.32
CA THR A 228 21.39 5.58 -12.54
C THR A 228 20.04 4.87 -12.36
N ALA A 229 19.99 3.58 -12.60
CA ALA A 229 18.90 2.73 -12.15
C ALA A 229 19.19 2.25 -10.73
N LEU A 230 18.23 2.44 -9.84
CA LEU A 230 18.32 2.11 -8.43
C LEU A 230 17.28 1.06 -8.05
N GLU A 231 17.67 0.17 -7.16
CA GLU A 231 16.77 -0.58 -6.30
C GLU A 231 16.53 0.25 -5.03
N CYS A 232 15.27 0.62 -4.77
CA CYS A 232 14.89 1.34 -3.55
C CYS A 232 14.04 0.43 -2.65
N ARG A 233 14.33 0.42 -1.35
CA ARG A 233 13.55 -0.29 -0.32
C ARG A 233 13.03 0.68 0.71
N LEU A 234 11.77 0.51 1.10
CA LEU A 234 11.08 1.39 2.03
C LEU A 234 10.95 0.73 3.42
N GLU A 235 11.41 1.42 4.48
CA GLU A 235 10.97 1.11 5.84
C GLU A 235 9.64 1.78 6.15
N THR A 236 9.45 3.00 5.69
CA THR A 236 8.24 3.80 5.86
C THR A 236 7.54 4.02 4.52
N GLY A 237 6.27 4.43 4.53
CA GLY A 237 5.49 4.68 3.30
C GLY A 237 4.81 6.05 3.31
N ARG A 238 5.60 7.15 3.31
CA ARG A 238 5.03 8.51 3.23
C ARG A 238 4.68 8.86 1.79
N THR A 239 3.72 9.76 1.63
CA THR A 239 3.33 10.27 0.31
C THR A 239 4.55 10.79 -0.44
N HIS A 240 4.75 10.36 -1.70
CA HIS A 240 5.86 10.74 -2.57
C HIS A 240 7.27 10.43 -2.01
N GLN A 241 7.40 9.53 -1.03
CA GLN A 241 8.63 9.39 -0.24
C GLN A 241 9.90 9.21 -1.08
N ILE A 242 9.95 8.21 -1.98
CA ILE A 242 11.13 7.96 -2.82
C ILE A 242 11.43 9.19 -3.68
N ARG A 243 10.42 9.81 -4.27
CA ARG A 243 10.53 10.97 -5.14
C ARG A 243 11.15 12.16 -4.40
N VAL A 244 10.65 12.46 -3.19
CA VAL A 244 11.17 13.53 -2.33
C VAL A 244 12.58 13.24 -1.87
N HIS A 245 12.86 12.01 -1.41
CA HIS A 245 14.19 11.61 -0.95
C HIS A 245 15.23 11.69 -2.06
N MET A 246 14.93 11.18 -3.25
CA MET A 246 15.85 11.24 -4.38
C MET A 246 16.12 12.69 -4.83
N ALA A 247 15.10 13.53 -4.84
CA ALA A 247 15.29 14.97 -5.11
C ALA A 247 16.10 15.67 -4.01
N HIS A 248 15.88 15.31 -2.74
CA HIS A 248 16.61 15.87 -1.59
C HIS A 248 18.11 15.58 -1.68
N ILE A 249 18.50 14.35 -2.00
CA ILE A 249 19.89 13.95 -2.18
C ILE A 249 20.47 14.36 -3.54
N LYS A 250 19.74 15.20 -4.34
CA LYS A 250 20.17 15.77 -5.63
C LYS A 250 20.23 14.79 -6.80
N TYR A 251 19.55 13.67 -6.70
CA TYR A 251 19.36 12.68 -7.76
C TYR A 251 17.87 12.49 -8.08
N PRO A 252 17.16 13.52 -8.62
CA PRO A 252 15.73 13.43 -8.85
C PRO A 252 15.40 12.33 -9.85
N ILE A 253 14.17 11.78 -9.74
CA ILE A 253 13.69 10.73 -10.62
C ILE A 253 13.44 11.31 -12.02
N VAL A 254 13.85 10.58 -13.07
CA VAL A 254 13.61 10.94 -14.48
C VAL A 254 12.11 11.08 -14.73
N GLY A 255 11.74 12.15 -15.45
CA GLY A 255 10.35 12.40 -15.86
C GLY A 255 9.41 12.85 -14.75
N ASP A 256 9.87 12.96 -13.49
CA ASP A 256 9.03 13.39 -12.37
C ASP A 256 8.54 14.84 -12.56
N PRO A 257 7.22 15.06 -12.73
CA PRO A 257 6.69 16.40 -13.02
C PRO A 257 6.74 17.34 -11.81
N LEU A 258 6.84 16.82 -10.59
CA LEU A 258 6.82 17.63 -9.36
C LEU A 258 8.22 17.88 -8.79
N TYR A 259 9.11 16.87 -8.85
CA TYR A 259 10.41 16.91 -8.17
C TYR A 259 11.60 16.77 -9.13
N GLY A 260 11.37 16.41 -10.42
CA GLY A 260 12.43 16.20 -11.42
C GLY A 260 13.20 17.45 -11.82
N GLY A 261 12.58 18.62 -11.66
CA GLY A 261 13.14 19.89 -12.17
C GLY A 261 13.14 19.96 -13.70
N PRO A 262 13.88 20.90 -14.30
CA PRO A 262 13.99 21.01 -15.75
C PRO A 262 14.70 19.79 -16.35
N LEU A 263 14.26 19.36 -17.55
CA LEU A 263 14.89 18.28 -18.28
C LEU A 263 16.37 18.60 -18.56
N ARG A 264 17.25 17.71 -18.10
CA ARG A 264 18.70 17.80 -18.34
C ARG A 264 19.10 16.72 -19.31
N LEU A 265 19.50 17.11 -20.52
CA LEU A 265 20.02 16.20 -21.53
C LEU A 265 21.54 16.01 -21.33
N PRO A 266 22.05 14.77 -21.36
CA PRO A 266 23.49 14.53 -21.32
C PRO A 266 24.18 15.19 -22.51
N LYS A 267 25.37 15.74 -22.31
CA LYS A 267 26.17 16.31 -23.42
C LYS A 267 26.48 15.21 -24.42
N GLY A 268 26.22 15.45 -25.72
CA GLY A 268 26.40 14.47 -26.79
C GLY A 268 25.47 13.25 -26.70
N ALA A 269 24.29 13.40 -26.11
CA ALA A 269 23.27 12.36 -26.13
C ALA A 269 22.81 12.06 -27.55
N SER A 270 22.50 10.78 -27.82
CA SER A 270 21.94 10.38 -29.10
C SER A 270 20.53 10.96 -29.30
N ASP A 271 20.11 11.12 -30.57
CA ASP A 271 18.75 11.61 -30.87
C ASP A 271 17.68 10.66 -30.31
N GLU A 272 17.93 9.35 -30.29
CA GLU A 272 17.04 8.37 -29.67
C GLU A 272 16.89 8.61 -28.16
N LEU A 273 18.02 8.79 -27.44
CA LEU A 273 17.95 9.08 -26.01
C LEU A 273 17.24 10.41 -25.74
N ILE A 274 17.51 11.43 -26.53
CA ILE A 274 16.83 12.73 -26.43
C ILE A 274 15.32 12.57 -26.63
N ALA A 275 14.89 11.81 -27.63
CA ALA A 275 13.49 11.56 -27.90
C ALA A 275 12.80 10.81 -26.74
N VAL A 276 13.44 9.76 -26.22
CA VAL A 276 12.93 8.99 -25.09
C VAL A 276 12.83 9.85 -23.84
N LEU A 277 13.86 10.61 -23.48
CA LEU A 277 13.85 11.48 -22.29
C LEU A 277 12.80 12.61 -22.40
N ARG A 278 12.59 13.15 -23.60
CA ARG A 278 11.54 14.15 -23.84
C ARG A 278 10.13 13.56 -23.79
N GLY A 279 9.98 12.32 -24.23
CA GLY A 279 8.72 11.59 -24.24
C GLY A 279 8.32 11.04 -22.87
N PHE A 280 9.26 10.82 -21.96
CA PHE A 280 9.00 10.25 -20.65
C PHE A 280 8.41 11.30 -19.68
N ARG A 281 7.09 11.27 -19.46
CA ARG A 281 6.33 12.34 -18.78
C ARG A 281 5.77 11.96 -17.40
N ARG A 282 6.27 10.90 -16.79
CA ARG A 282 5.92 10.46 -15.45
C ARG A 282 7.18 10.15 -14.65
N GLN A 283 7.09 10.04 -13.33
CA GLN A 283 8.22 9.53 -12.56
C GLN A 283 8.61 8.11 -13.02
N ALA A 284 9.87 7.91 -13.38
CA ALA A 284 10.43 6.60 -13.71
C ALA A 284 10.59 5.79 -12.41
N LEU A 285 9.45 5.41 -11.83
CA LEU A 285 9.31 4.69 -10.56
C LEU A 285 8.29 3.57 -10.71
N HIS A 286 8.68 2.37 -10.29
CA HIS A 286 7.88 1.16 -10.38
C HIS A 286 8.03 0.33 -9.12
N ALA A 287 6.93 -0.03 -8.48
CA ALA A 287 6.89 -0.97 -7.35
C ALA A 287 7.10 -2.39 -7.91
N GLU A 288 8.37 -2.84 -7.92
CA GLU A 288 8.78 -4.07 -8.60
C GLU A 288 8.41 -5.31 -7.81
N THR A 289 8.66 -5.32 -6.48
CA THR A 289 8.42 -6.50 -5.64
C THR A 289 7.75 -6.13 -4.34
N LEU A 290 6.79 -6.94 -3.94
CA LEU A 290 6.11 -6.88 -2.65
C LEU A 290 6.26 -8.24 -1.96
N GLU A 291 6.60 -8.21 -0.66
CA GLU A 291 6.74 -9.41 0.16
C GLU A 291 6.09 -9.17 1.52
N PHE A 292 5.24 -10.10 1.95
CA PHE A 292 4.48 -10.02 3.20
C PHE A 292 4.14 -11.43 3.71
N ALA A 293 3.79 -11.57 4.98
CA ALA A 293 3.22 -12.80 5.49
C ALA A 293 1.74 -12.90 5.10
N HIS A 294 1.32 -14.03 4.54
CA HIS A 294 -0.08 -14.23 4.21
C HIS A 294 -0.97 -14.06 5.46
N PRO A 295 -2.03 -13.24 5.41
CA PRO A 295 -2.75 -12.79 6.59
C PRO A 295 -3.44 -13.89 7.41
N VAL A 296 -3.66 -15.06 6.82
CA VAL A 296 -4.31 -16.20 7.48
C VAL A 296 -3.33 -17.34 7.72
N SER A 297 -2.58 -17.80 6.70
CA SER A 297 -1.65 -18.93 6.87
C SER A 297 -0.32 -18.55 7.52
N GLY A 298 0.06 -17.26 7.49
CA GLY A 298 1.37 -16.80 7.94
C GLY A 298 2.53 -17.11 6.99
N GLU A 299 2.28 -17.85 5.90
CA GLU A 299 3.30 -18.19 4.92
C GLU A 299 3.80 -16.95 4.17
N PRO A 300 5.09 -16.90 3.80
CA PRO A 300 5.63 -15.77 3.04
C PRO A 300 5.07 -15.74 1.62
N VAL A 301 4.48 -14.61 1.24
CA VAL A 301 4.02 -14.32 -0.12
C VAL A 301 4.96 -13.30 -0.73
N ARG A 302 5.55 -13.63 -1.89
CA ARG A 302 6.39 -12.72 -2.66
C ARG A 302 5.87 -12.63 -4.08
N VAL A 303 5.53 -11.42 -4.52
CA VAL A 303 5.00 -11.15 -5.86
C VAL A 303 5.84 -10.07 -6.53
N THR A 304 6.11 -10.25 -7.82
CA THR A 304 6.89 -9.33 -8.64
C THR A 304 6.07 -8.90 -9.85
N ALA A 305 5.95 -7.59 -10.06
CA ALA A 305 5.34 -7.02 -11.25
C ALA A 305 6.39 -6.82 -12.35
N PRO A 306 6.05 -7.07 -13.62
CA PRO A 306 6.98 -6.85 -14.74
C PRO A 306 7.27 -5.36 -14.92
N VAL A 307 8.52 -5.03 -15.24
CA VAL A 307 8.90 -3.64 -15.53
C VAL A 307 8.14 -3.15 -16.76
N PRO A 308 7.41 -2.01 -16.69
CA PRO A 308 6.57 -1.55 -17.76
C PRO A 308 7.36 -1.12 -19.01
N ALA A 309 6.75 -1.24 -20.18
CA ALA A 309 7.39 -1.07 -21.48
C ALA A 309 8.09 0.29 -21.64
N ASP A 310 7.51 1.37 -21.14
CA ASP A 310 8.11 2.70 -21.18
C ASP A 310 9.42 2.80 -20.37
N MET A 311 9.47 2.16 -19.18
CA MET A 311 10.70 2.09 -18.40
C MET A 311 11.75 1.15 -19.03
N LEU A 312 11.33 0.05 -19.65
CA LEU A 312 12.23 -0.81 -20.42
C LEU A 312 12.85 -0.05 -21.60
N ALA A 313 12.05 0.72 -22.34
CA ALA A 313 12.53 1.55 -23.44
C ALA A 313 13.54 2.62 -22.95
N LEU A 314 13.25 3.26 -21.80
CA LEU A 314 14.16 4.22 -21.18
C LEU A 314 15.50 3.55 -20.79
N LEU A 315 15.46 2.38 -20.14
CA LEU A 315 16.67 1.63 -19.80
C LEU A 315 17.48 1.24 -21.04
N ALA A 316 16.82 0.78 -22.10
CA ALA A 316 17.48 0.42 -23.36
C ALA A 316 18.19 1.63 -24.00
N ALA A 317 17.53 2.79 -24.07
CA ALA A 317 18.12 4.02 -24.62
C ALA A 317 19.33 4.49 -23.78
N LEU A 318 19.24 4.42 -22.45
CA LEU A 318 20.35 4.78 -21.56
C LEU A 318 21.56 3.84 -21.73
N ARG A 319 21.34 2.54 -21.93
CA ARG A 319 22.40 1.56 -22.23
C ARG A 319 23.08 1.84 -23.56
N ALA A 320 22.28 2.05 -24.61
CA ALA A 320 22.79 2.36 -25.96
C ALA A 320 23.66 3.63 -25.96
N ASP A 321 23.19 4.73 -25.34
CA ASP A 321 23.95 5.97 -25.19
C ASP A 321 25.27 5.77 -24.43
N THR A 322 25.23 4.98 -23.34
CA THR A 322 26.42 4.69 -22.55
C THR A 322 27.45 3.86 -23.33
N GLN A 323 27.01 2.91 -24.17
CA GLN A 323 27.87 2.08 -25.00
C GLN A 323 28.49 2.88 -26.15
N ALA A 324 27.72 3.74 -26.81
CA ALA A 324 28.17 4.58 -27.92
C ALA A 324 29.30 5.54 -27.51
N GLN A 325 29.29 6.02 -26.26
CA GLN A 325 30.31 6.97 -25.75
C GLN A 325 31.57 6.30 -25.16
N ARG A 326 31.60 4.97 -25.08
CA ARG A 326 32.77 4.20 -24.65
C ARG A 326 33.71 3.82 -25.82
N LYS A 327 33.22 4.02 -27.06
CA LYS A 327 34.00 3.85 -28.28
C LYS A 327 34.68 5.16 -28.67
#